data_cb6748562f6ec7dbf9f34a8499b1afa8
#
_entry.id   cb6748562f6ec7dbf9f34a8499b1afa8
#
_cell.length_a   1.000
_cell.length_b   1.000
_cell.length_c   1.000
_cell.angle_alpha   90.00
_cell.angle_beta   90.00
_cell.angle_gamma   90.00
#
_symmetry.space_group_name_H-M   'P 1'
#
loop_
_entity.id
_entity.type
_entity.pdbx_description
1 polymer ?
#
loop_
_entity_poly.entity_id
_entity_poly.type
_entity_poly.pdbx_seq_one_letter_code
_entity_poly.pdbx_strand_id
1 'polypeptide(L)'
;MQTGISTASLFGRFNTEDALSFLSDKGVSVAEVFLESFCEYNKEFGEFLAARKGNTAIHSVHTLTTQFESTLYSLNERAQNDSFTLLENTMQAARAMGAEYYTFHGLARVKRTPYIIDYERVGAITQRIIDVCRNYGVTLAYENVHWAYYNYIGFFSELKKRTSGLKGTFDIKQARQSGVDFREFIDEMGGDIVTAHLSDIDENGKMCLPGRGVTDFKEVLSRLRDKGFDGALLLEVYKNDFKEFNELFDSLSYITDLAKKIFLK
;
A
#
# COMPACT_ATOMS: atom_id res chain seq x y z
N MET A 1 8.72 -6.06 -14.53
CA MET A 1 7.78 -6.36 -13.42
C MET A 1 8.58 -6.56 -12.16
N GLN A 2 8.30 -5.80 -11.12
CA GLN A 2 8.97 -5.88 -9.83
C GLN A 2 8.15 -6.74 -8.87
N THR A 3 8.81 -7.57 -8.05
CA THR A 3 8.19 -8.36 -6.99
C THR A 3 8.95 -8.15 -5.69
N GLY A 4 8.24 -8.06 -4.57
CA GLY A 4 8.84 -7.73 -3.29
C GLY A 4 7.95 -8.05 -2.10
N ILE A 5 8.30 -7.50 -0.95
CA ILE A 5 7.62 -7.72 0.33
C ILE A 5 7.42 -6.38 1.03
N SER A 6 6.20 -6.15 1.57
CA SER A 6 5.96 -5.07 2.52
C SER A 6 6.50 -5.45 3.90
N THR A 7 7.26 -4.55 4.56
CA THR A 7 7.72 -4.76 5.95
C THR A 7 6.55 -4.89 6.93
N ALA A 8 5.34 -4.45 6.54
CA ALA A 8 4.10 -4.71 7.29
C ALA A 8 3.87 -6.22 7.55
N SER A 9 4.37 -7.10 6.67
CA SER A 9 4.32 -8.56 6.88
C SER A 9 5.13 -9.04 8.09
N LEU A 10 6.06 -8.20 8.56
CA LEU A 10 6.94 -8.48 9.70
C LEU A 10 6.56 -7.66 10.95
N PHE A 11 5.52 -6.84 10.85
CA PHE A 11 5.01 -6.01 11.96
C PHE A 11 4.75 -6.84 13.21
N GLY A 12 5.28 -6.38 14.35
CA GLY A 12 5.21 -7.06 15.63
C GLY A 12 6.08 -8.33 15.75
N ARG A 13 6.97 -8.59 14.76
CA ARG A 13 8.10 -9.53 14.84
C ARG A 13 9.45 -8.82 14.83
N PHE A 14 9.54 -7.73 14.10
CA PHE A 14 10.71 -6.85 13.97
C PHE A 14 10.27 -5.39 14.11
N ASN A 15 11.19 -4.51 14.49
CA ASN A 15 11.04 -3.07 14.24
C ASN A 15 11.27 -2.77 12.75
N THR A 16 10.85 -1.61 12.29
CA THR A 16 10.92 -1.20 10.88
C THR A 16 12.32 -1.36 10.27
N GLU A 17 13.37 -0.92 10.96
CA GLU A 17 14.76 -1.00 10.52
C GLU A 17 15.29 -2.45 10.45
N ASP A 18 14.90 -3.28 11.41
CA ASP A 18 15.31 -4.69 11.46
C ASP A 18 14.57 -5.50 10.38
N ALA A 19 13.28 -5.19 10.15
CA ALA A 19 12.50 -5.79 9.08
C ALA A 19 13.14 -5.51 7.71
N LEU A 20 13.49 -4.24 7.45
CA LEU A 20 14.12 -3.85 6.18
C LEU A 20 15.49 -4.51 6.00
N SER A 21 16.34 -4.50 7.04
CA SER A 21 17.65 -5.16 7.03
C SER A 21 17.50 -6.65 6.76
N PHE A 22 16.56 -7.31 7.43
CA PHE A 22 16.28 -8.73 7.24
C PHE A 22 15.86 -9.06 5.80
N LEU A 23 14.96 -8.26 5.19
CA LEU A 23 14.57 -8.46 3.79
C LEU A 23 15.76 -8.26 2.84
N SER A 24 16.57 -7.24 3.09
CA SER A 24 17.78 -6.96 2.30
C SER A 24 18.81 -8.10 2.40
N ASP A 25 19.09 -8.63 3.58
CA ASP A 25 20.01 -9.75 3.83
C ASP A 25 19.52 -11.04 3.14
N LYS A 26 18.21 -11.19 2.95
CA LYS A 26 17.61 -12.30 2.21
C LYS A 26 17.53 -12.07 0.71
N GLY A 27 18.06 -10.96 0.21
CA GLY A 27 18.13 -10.65 -1.22
C GLY A 27 16.80 -10.22 -1.84
N VAL A 28 15.85 -9.73 -1.04
CA VAL A 28 14.60 -9.14 -1.55
C VAL A 28 14.95 -7.86 -2.31
N SER A 29 14.62 -7.83 -3.59
CA SER A 29 15.03 -6.74 -4.48
C SER A 29 14.21 -5.47 -4.36
N VAL A 30 12.95 -5.60 -3.91
CA VAL A 30 11.99 -4.50 -3.78
C VAL A 30 11.22 -4.63 -2.48
N ALA A 31 11.06 -3.52 -1.77
CA ALA A 31 10.27 -3.49 -0.55
C ALA A 31 9.33 -2.27 -0.49
N GLU A 32 8.24 -2.43 0.24
CA GLU A 32 7.51 -1.33 0.84
C GLU A 32 7.94 -1.22 2.29
N VAL A 33 8.12 0.02 2.77
CA VAL A 33 8.48 0.29 4.17
C VAL A 33 7.25 0.75 4.94
N PHE A 34 6.84 -0.04 5.92
CA PHE A 34 5.77 0.30 6.85
C PHE A 34 6.36 1.06 8.04
N LEU A 35 6.03 2.34 8.16
CA LEU A 35 6.40 3.20 9.28
C LEU A 35 5.36 3.07 10.39
N GLU A 36 5.80 2.72 11.60
CA GLU A 36 4.92 2.28 12.68
C GLU A 36 4.60 3.38 13.70
N SER A 37 5.47 4.40 13.81
CA SER A 37 5.35 5.39 14.87
C SER A 37 5.78 6.79 14.45
N PHE A 38 5.33 7.81 15.20
CA PHE A 38 5.63 9.21 14.93
C PHE A 38 7.13 9.52 14.94
N CYS A 39 7.94 8.79 15.73
CA CYS A 39 9.38 9.00 15.76
C CYS A 39 10.07 8.49 14.47
N GLU A 40 9.38 7.75 13.64
CA GLU A 40 9.85 7.28 12.33
C GLU A 40 9.51 8.25 11.19
N TYR A 41 8.55 9.18 11.43
CA TYR A 41 8.11 10.15 10.42
C TYR A 41 9.04 11.37 10.41
N ASN A 42 10.27 11.19 9.94
CA ASN A 42 11.24 12.28 9.79
C ASN A 42 12.35 11.87 8.80
N LYS A 43 13.07 12.88 8.34
CA LYS A 43 14.16 12.72 7.39
C LYS A 43 15.29 11.83 7.94
N GLU A 44 15.65 12.03 9.20
CA GLU A 44 16.77 11.34 9.86
C GLU A 44 16.51 9.82 9.92
N PHE A 45 15.28 9.40 10.23
CA PHE A 45 14.91 8.00 10.19
C PHE A 45 14.89 7.44 8.77
N GLY A 46 14.45 8.23 7.79
CA GLY A 46 14.54 7.86 6.37
C GLY A 46 15.99 7.64 5.91
N GLU A 47 16.91 8.51 6.29
CA GLU A 47 18.36 8.36 6.02
C GLU A 47 18.94 7.12 6.73
N PHE A 48 18.51 6.86 7.97
CA PHE A 48 18.91 5.70 8.73
C PHE A 48 18.46 4.39 8.05
N LEU A 49 17.25 4.34 7.50
CA LEU A 49 16.76 3.20 6.72
C LEU A 49 17.46 3.09 5.36
N ALA A 50 17.73 4.20 4.69
CA ALA A 50 18.47 4.23 3.43
C ALA A 50 19.86 3.60 3.56
N ALA A 51 20.52 3.80 4.70
CA ALA A 51 21.81 3.17 4.99
C ALA A 51 21.72 1.65 5.25
N ARG A 52 20.54 1.11 5.53
CA ARG A 52 20.29 -0.31 5.88
C ARG A 52 19.65 -1.12 4.78
N LYS A 53 19.06 -0.49 3.79
CA LYS A 53 18.33 -1.18 2.72
C LYS A 53 19.22 -2.02 1.78
N GLY A 54 20.55 -1.89 1.87
CA GLY A 54 21.47 -2.57 0.96
C GLY A 54 21.10 -2.35 -0.51
N ASN A 55 20.92 -3.42 -1.26
CA ASN A 55 20.51 -3.38 -2.68
C ASN A 55 18.97 -3.39 -2.87
N THR A 56 18.19 -3.41 -1.81
CA THR A 56 16.72 -3.39 -1.89
C THR A 56 16.24 -2.00 -2.34
N ALA A 57 15.51 -1.94 -3.43
CA ALA A 57 14.83 -0.71 -3.86
C ALA A 57 13.58 -0.49 -2.99
N ILE A 58 13.37 0.73 -2.52
CA ILE A 58 12.15 1.08 -1.80
C ILE A 58 11.14 1.59 -2.81
N HIS A 59 10.12 0.78 -3.06
CA HIS A 59 9.03 1.11 -3.99
C HIS A 59 8.08 2.14 -3.37
N SER A 60 7.63 1.85 -2.15
CA SER A 60 6.63 2.67 -1.47
C SER A 60 6.90 2.77 0.03
N VAL A 61 6.28 3.77 0.62
CA VAL A 61 6.16 3.95 2.07
C VAL A 61 4.69 3.82 2.44
N HIS A 62 4.43 3.22 3.58
CA HIS A 62 3.11 2.99 4.15
C HIS A 62 3.13 3.38 5.63
N THR A 63 2.08 3.97 6.16
CA THR A 63 2.03 4.39 7.57
C THR A 63 0.89 3.75 8.33
N LEU A 64 1.01 3.68 9.64
CA LEU A 64 -0.09 3.25 10.50
C LEU A 64 -1.20 4.33 10.48
N THR A 65 -2.22 4.11 9.69
CA THR A 65 -3.30 5.07 9.33
C THR A 65 -4.01 5.70 10.52
N THR A 66 -4.18 4.95 11.61
CA THR A 66 -4.90 5.43 12.80
C THR A 66 -4.23 6.64 13.44
N GLN A 67 -2.99 6.94 13.06
CA GLN A 67 -2.22 8.03 13.66
C GLN A 67 -2.60 9.40 13.08
N PHE A 68 -2.67 9.59 11.76
CA PHE A 68 -2.93 10.93 11.22
C PHE A 68 -3.73 11.01 9.91
N GLU A 69 -3.73 9.98 9.05
CA GLU A 69 -4.30 10.08 7.71
C GLU A 69 -5.76 10.51 7.69
N SER A 70 -6.59 9.93 8.56
CA SER A 70 -8.00 10.31 8.65
C SER A 70 -8.19 11.75 9.11
N THR A 71 -7.26 12.27 9.92
CA THR A 71 -7.33 13.62 10.48
C THR A 71 -6.95 14.68 9.45
N LEU A 72 -6.28 14.32 8.33
CA LEU A 72 -6.08 15.21 7.18
C LEU A 72 -7.41 15.76 6.63
N TYR A 73 -8.50 15.02 6.80
CA TYR A 73 -9.85 15.40 6.37
C TYR A 73 -10.68 16.06 7.49
N SER A 74 -10.08 16.40 8.61
CA SER A 74 -10.77 17.03 9.75
C SER A 74 -11.42 18.37 9.36
N LEU A 75 -12.56 18.68 10.00
CA LEU A 75 -13.15 20.02 9.98
C LEU A 75 -12.45 20.97 10.97
N ASN A 76 -11.72 20.43 11.94
CA ASN A 76 -10.90 21.20 12.86
C ASN A 76 -9.57 21.55 12.17
N GLU A 77 -9.39 22.81 11.82
CA GLU A 77 -8.21 23.30 11.10
C GLU A 77 -6.88 23.02 11.85
N ARG A 78 -6.87 23.08 13.17
CA ARG A 78 -5.65 22.80 13.96
C ARG A 78 -5.26 21.34 13.82
N ALA A 79 -6.21 20.42 14.01
CA ALA A 79 -5.98 18.99 13.86
C ALA A 79 -5.59 18.62 12.40
N GLN A 80 -6.20 19.30 11.42
CA GLN A 80 -5.84 19.12 10.02
C GLN A 80 -4.40 19.60 9.76
N ASN A 81 -4.02 20.76 10.27
CA ASN A 81 -2.65 21.31 10.10
C ASN A 81 -1.60 20.42 10.77
N ASP A 82 -1.86 19.91 11.99
CA ASP A 82 -0.98 18.95 12.64
C ASP A 82 -0.77 17.69 11.77
N SER A 83 -1.85 17.19 11.16
CA SER A 83 -1.77 16.03 10.27
C SER A 83 -1.02 16.32 8.97
N PHE A 84 -1.15 17.52 8.40
CA PHE A 84 -0.33 17.91 7.24
C PHE A 84 1.15 18.03 7.60
N THR A 85 1.50 18.49 8.82
CA THR A 85 2.87 18.46 9.31
C THR A 85 3.43 17.04 9.39
N LEU A 86 2.62 16.08 9.89
CA LEU A 86 3.01 14.66 9.92
C LEU A 86 3.15 14.07 8.51
N LEU A 87 2.28 14.45 7.58
CA LEU A 87 2.40 14.04 6.18
C LEU A 87 3.71 14.57 5.57
N GLU A 88 4.03 15.84 5.74
CA GLU A 88 5.28 16.43 5.24
C GLU A 88 6.51 15.71 5.82
N ASN A 89 6.49 15.43 7.10
CA ASN A 89 7.57 14.70 7.78
C ASN A 89 7.69 13.26 7.22
N THR A 90 6.57 12.57 6.99
CA THR A 90 6.55 11.25 6.36
C THR A 90 7.12 11.31 4.94
N MET A 91 6.78 12.35 4.17
CA MET A 91 7.32 12.53 2.81
C MET A 91 8.82 12.84 2.82
N GLN A 92 9.34 13.53 3.84
CA GLN A 92 10.78 13.69 4.02
C GLN A 92 11.49 12.34 4.25
N ALA A 93 10.90 11.47 5.08
CA ALA A 93 11.40 10.11 5.28
C ALA A 93 11.36 9.30 3.97
N ALA A 94 10.22 9.32 3.28
CA ALA A 94 10.03 8.63 1.99
C ALA A 94 11.07 9.05 0.95
N ARG A 95 11.26 10.37 0.78
CA ARG A 95 12.28 10.92 -0.12
C ARG A 95 13.69 10.48 0.28
N ALA A 96 14.04 10.51 1.56
CA ALA A 96 15.35 10.12 2.05
C ALA A 96 15.65 8.64 1.79
N MET A 97 14.64 7.75 1.83
CA MET A 97 14.77 6.34 1.46
C MET A 97 14.80 6.10 -0.05
N GLY A 98 14.37 7.07 -0.85
CA GLY A 98 14.21 6.95 -2.29
C GLY A 98 12.92 6.22 -2.70
N ALA A 99 11.86 6.30 -1.89
CA ALA A 99 10.56 5.75 -2.22
C ALA A 99 9.87 6.57 -3.33
N GLU A 100 9.22 5.87 -4.27
CA GLU A 100 8.51 6.47 -5.38
C GLU A 100 7.04 6.74 -5.05
N TYR A 101 6.43 5.91 -4.17
CA TYR A 101 5.01 5.95 -3.86
C TYR A 101 4.76 6.04 -2.36
N TYR A 102 3.60 6.60 -2.03
CA TYR A 102 3.02 6.57 -0.69
C TYR A 102 1.68 5.83 -0.73
N THR A 103 1.64 4.63 -0.14
CA THR A 103 0.42 3.86 0.05
C THR A 103 -0.44 4.52 1.12
N PHE A 104 -1.65 4.96 0.74
CA PHE A 104 -2.48 5.85 1.52
C PHE A 104 -3.90 5.29 1.69
N HIS A 105 -4.34 5.15 2.92
CA HIS A 105 -5.69 4.62 3.23
C HIS A 105 -6.77 5.70 3.28
N GLY A 106 -6.39 6.93 3.65
CA GLY A 106 -7.29 8.07 3.72
C GLY A 106 -8.25 8.05 4.90
N LEU A 107 -9.53 8.33 4.62
CA LEU A 107 -10.58 8.44 5.63
C LEU A 107 -10.97 7.09 6.19
N ALA A 108 -10.76 6.87 7.50
CA ALA A 108 -11.27 5.70 8.21
C ALA A 108 -12.78 5.82 8.51
N ARG A 109 -13.49 4.70 8.45
CA ARG A 109 -14.91 4.61 8.81
C ARG A 109 -15.04 4.30 10.29
N VAL A 110 -15.31 5.33 11.10
CA VAL A 110 -15.48 5.18 12.55
C VAL A 110 -16.89 4.68 12.90
N LYS A 111 -17.88 4.90 12.03
CA LYS A 111 -19.29 4.53 12.26
C LYS A 111 -19.79 3.57 11.18
N ARG A 112 -20.70 2.66 11.54
CA ARG A 112 -21.37 1.73 10.60
C ARG A 112 -22.54 2.36 9.82
N THR A 113 -22.86 3.64 10.07
CA THR A 113 -23.93 4.34 9.36
C THR A 113 -23.51 4.65 7.92
N PRO A 114 -24.43 4.62 6.94
CA PRO A 114 -24.13 5.09 5.59
C PRO A 114 -23.59 6.51 5.62
N TYR A 115 -22.55 6.78 4.84
CA TYR A 115 -21.98 8.12 4.70
C TYR A 115 -22.46 8.73 3.41
N ILE A 116 -22.83 10.01 3.49
CA ILE A 116 -22.90 10.88 2.32
C ILE A 116 -21.53 11.53 2.22
N ILE A 117 -20.78 11.22 1.17
CA ILE A 117 -19.46 11.76 0.95
C ILE A 117 -19.59 13.08 0.18
N ASP A 118 -19.08 14.15 0.77
CA ASP A 118 -18.86 15.40 0.05
C ASP A 118 -17.59 15.27 -0.81
N TYR A 119 -17.78 14.80 -2.04
CA TYR A 119 -16.67 14.55 -2.96
C TYR A 119 -15.96 15.83 -3.40
N GLU A 120 -16.61 16.99 -3.40
CA GLU A 120 -15.94 18.25 -3.70
C GLU A 120 -14.90 18.56 -2.62
N ARG A 121 -15.31 18.48 -1.35
CA ARG A 121 -14.41 18.70 -0.23
C ARG A 121 -13.33 17.61 -0.13
N VAL A 122 -13.71 16.34 -0.22
CA VAL A 122 -12.75 15.20 -0.13
C VAL A 122 -11.76 15.27 -1.29
N GLY A 123 -12.23 15.57 -2.50
CA GLY A 123 -11.38 15.74 -3.67
C GLY A 123 -10.38 16.89 -3.52
N ALA A 124 -10.82 18.06 -3.04
CA ALA A 124 -9.94 19.20 -2.82
C ALA A 124 -8.84 18.90 -1.78
N ILE A 125 -9.18 18.21 -0.68
CA ILE A 125 -8.21 17.81 0.33
C ILE A 125 -7.26 16.75 -0.23
N THR A 126 -7.77 15.76 -0.97
CA THR A 126 -6.94 14.73 -1.62
C THR A 126 -5.97 15.36 -2.62
N GLN A 127 -6.40 16.38 -3.38
CA GLN A 127 -5.49 17.12 -4.26
C GLN A 127 -4.37 17.82 -3.47
N ARG A 128 -4.68 18.45 -2.34
CA ARG A 128 -3.66 19.04 -1.46
C ARG A 128 -2.66 17.99 -0.95
N ILE A 129 -3.13 16.78 -0.60
CA ILE A 129 -2.27 15.66 -0.19
C ILE A 129 -1.35 15.25 -1.35
N ILE A 130 -1.90 15.09 -2.57
CA ILE A 130 -1.13 14.79 -3.78
C ILE A 130 -0.04 15.84 -4.01
N ASP A 131 -0.37 17.11 -3.86
CA ASP A 131 0.57 18.21 -4.09
C ASP A 131 1.70 18.20 -3.04
N VAL A 132 1.39 17.91 -1.77
CA VAL A 132 2.43 17.71 -0.74
C VAL A 132 3.34 16.55 -1.12
N CYS A 133 2.80 15.37 -1.44
CA CYS A 133 3.61 14.22 -1.86
C CYS A 133 4.52 14.57 -3.05
N ARG A 134 3.95 15.22 -4.07
CA ARG A 134 4.67 15.64 -5.29
C ARG A 134 5.84 16.58 -5.02
N ASN A 135 5.72 17.50 -4.03
CA ASN A 135 6.80 18.42 -3.64
C ASN A 135 8.04 17.66 -3.13
N TYR A 136 7.87 16.45 -2.66
CA TYR A 136 8.95 15.56 -2.23
C TYR A 136 9.35 14.52 -3.29
N GLY A 137 8.75 14.55 -4.47
CA GLY A 137 8.99 13.59 -5.54
C GLY A 137 8.33 12.23 -5.31
N VAL A 138 7.32 12.17 -4.42
CA VAL A 138 6.57 10.96 -4.08
C VAL A 138 5.17 11.06 -4.71
N THR A 139 4.67 9.95 -5.25
CA THR A 139 3.32 9.86 -5.81
C THR A 139 2.36 9.23 -4.82
N LEU A 140 1.21 9.86 -4.59
CA LEU A 140 0.14 9.30 -3.75
C LEU A 140 -0.53 8.12 -4.46
N ALA A 141 -0.58 6.95 -3.81
CA ALA A 141 -1.29 5.76 -4.25
C ALA A 141 -2.39 5.40 -3.24
N TYR A 142 -3.64 5.68 -3.60
CA TYR A 142 -4.80 5.46 -2.72
C TYR A 142 -5.18 3.99 -2.71
N GLU A 143 -5.24 3.37 -1.54
CA GLU A 143 -5.51 1.95 -1.38
C GLU A 143 -7.01 1.68 -1.15
N ASN A 144 -7.53 0.60 -1.75
CA ASN A 144 -8.84 0.06 -1.40
C ASN A 144 -8.77 -0.66 -0.06
N VAL A 145 -9.47 -0.13 0.95
CA VAL A 145 -9.39 -0.65 2.33
C VAL A 145 -10.77 -0.82 2.95
N HIS A 146 -11.10 -2.03 3.44
CA HIS A 146 -12.43 -2.41 3.91
C HIS A 146 -12.98 -1.55 5.06
N TRP A 147 -12.12 -1.01 5.93
CA TRP A 147 -12.50 -0.15 7.05
C TRP A 147 -12.37 1.36 6.72
N ALA A 148 -11.94 1.72 5.51
CA ALA A 148 -11.83 3.09 5.03
C ALA A 148 -13.02 3.47 4.13
N TYR A 149 -13.03 4.70 3.63
CA TYR A 149 -14.06 5.17 2.69
C TYR A 149 -13.92 4.50 1.33
N TYR A 150 -12.70 4.18 0.90
CA TYR A 150 -12.49 3.43 -0.34
C TYR A 150 -12.67 1.92 -0.11
N ASN A 151 -13.89 1.49 0.14
CA ASN A 151 -14.25 0.07 0.28
C ASN A 151 -15.40 -0.35 -0.65
N TYR A 152 -15.72 0.42 -1.67
CA TYR A 152 -16.74 0.17 -2.67
C TYR A 152 -16.35 0.80 -4.00
N ILE A 153 -16.99 0.32 -5.08
CA ILE A 153 -16.75 0.80 -6.44
C ILE A 153 -17.40 2.17 -6.66
N GLY A 154 -16.69 3.06 -7.34
CA GLY A 154 -17.10 4.42 -7.61
C GLY A 154 -16.33 5.48 -6.82
N PHE A 155 -15.77 5.12 -5.65
CA PHE A 155 -15.02 6.09 -4.83
C PHE A 155 -13.77 6.62 -5.55
N PHE A 156 -12.93 5.73 -6.07
CA PHE A 156 -11.70 6.11 -6.77
C PHE A 156 -12.03 6.93 -8.03
N SER A 157 -13.01 6.49 -8.80
CA SER A 157 -13.48 7.19 -10.00
C SER A 157 -13.96 8.60 -9.69
N GLU A 158 -14.68 8.81 -8.59
CA GLU A 158 -15.12 10.14 -8.17
C GLU A 158 -13.96 11.04 -7.73
N LEU A 159 -12.94 10.48 -7.06
CA LEU A 159 -11.71 11.23 -6.73
C LEU A 159 -10.91 11.59 -7.99
N LYS A 160 -10.79 10.67 -8.95
CA LYS A 160 -10.08 10.90 -10.22
C LYS A 160 -10.65 12.05 -11.01
N LYS A 161 -11.98 12.28 -10.98
CA LYS A 161 -12.63 13.42 -11.64
C LYS A 161 -12.21 14.77 -11.03
N ARG A 162 -11.75 14.77 -9.78
CA ARG A 162 -11.48 15.98 -8.98
C ARG A 162 -10.00 16.18 -8.64
N THR A 163 -9.16 15.22 -9.03
CA THR A 163 -7.74 15.25 -8.71
C THR A 163 -6.89 14.99 -9.95
N SER A 164 -5.65 15.46 -9.91
CA SER A 164 -4.65 15.22 -10.93
C SER A 164 -3.43 14.51 -10.35
N GLY A 165 -3.07 13.37 -10.92
CA GLY A 165 -1.91 12.60 -10.48
C GLY A 165 -2.21 11.57 -9.40
N LEU A 166 -3.49 11.31 -9.09
CA LEU A 166 -3.88 10.21 -8.19
C LEU A 166 -3.53 8.86 -8.83
N LYS A 167 -2.86 8.00 -8.06
CA LYS A 167 -2.59 6.60 -8.36
C LYS A 167 -3.27 5.70 -7.34
N GLY A 168 -3.25 4.39 -7.60
CA GLY A 168 -3.91 3.40 -6.75
C GLY A 168 -2.97 2.30 -6.28
N THR A 169 -3.16 1.87 -5.03
CA THR A 169 -2.67 0.60 -4.50
C THR A 169 -3.84 -0.37 -4.45
N PHE A 170 -3.73 -1.46 -5.18
CA PHE A 170 -4.72 -2.54 -5.15
C PHE A 170 -4.35 -3.56 -4.08
N ASP A 171 -5.22 -3.78 -3.09
CA ASP A 171 -5.07 -4.85 -2.09
C ASP A 171 -6.19 -5.88 -2.23
N ILE A 172 -5.80 -7.14 -2.53
CA ILE A 172 -6.74 -8.24 -2.74
C ILE A 172 -7.43 -8.71 -1.44
N LYS A 173 -6.74 -8.63 -0.30
CA LYS A 173 -7.31 -8.93 1.03
C LYS A 173 -8.42 -7.94 1.37
N GLN A 174 -8.12 -6.66 1.18
CA GLN A 174 -9.04 -5.57 1.48
C GLN A 174 -10.28 -5.62 0.57
N ALA A 175 -10.10 -5.94 -0.71
CA ALA A 175 -11.22 -6.17 -1.63
C ALA A 175 -12.17 -7.24 -1.10
N ARG A 176 -11.65 -8.41 -0.71
CA ARG A 176 -12.44 -9.50 -0.14
C ARG A 176 -13.14 -9.11 1.16
N GLN A 177 -12.44 -8.44 2.06
CA GLN A 177 -13.01 -7.99 3.33
C GLN A 177 -14.08 -6.92 3.16
N SER A 178 -14.04 -6.18 2.06
CA SER A 178 -15.10 -5.25 1.64
C SER A 178 -16.34 -5.95 1.10
N GLY A 179 -16.24 -7.26 0.79
CA GLY A 179 -17.31 -8.02 0.15
C GLY A 179 -17.50 -7.66 -1.33
N VAL A 180 -16.52 -7.05 -1.97
CA VAL A 180 -16.51 -6.67 -3.38
C VAL A 180 -15.58 -7.60 -4.15
N ASP A 181 -15.97 -7.98 -5.36
CA ASP A 181 -15.11 -8.76 -6.22
C ASP A 181 -13.83 -7.97 -6.56
N PHE A 182 -12.67 -8.56 -6.33
CA PHE A 182 -11.38 -7.92 -6.58
C PHE A 182 -11.23 -7.43 -8.05
N ARG A 183 -11.93 -8.10 -8.99
CA ARG A 183 -11.94 -7.73 -10.40
C ARG A 183 -12.49 -6.33 -10.62
N GLU A 184 -13.51 -5.95 -9.86
CA GLU A 184 -14.14 -4.64 -9.95
C GLU A 184 -13.19 -3.53 -9.51
N PHE A 185 -12.39 -3.73 -8.44
CA PHE A 185 -11.36 -2.76 -8.04
C PHE A 185 -10.25 -2.62 -9.08
N ILE A 186 -9.77 -3.74 -9.67
CA ILE A 186 -8.79 -3.68 -10.76
C ILE A 186 -9.37 -2.94 -11.98
N ASP A 187 -10.64 -3.19 -12.31
CA ASP A 187 -11.30 -2.53 -13.43
C ASP A 187 -11.50 -1.03 -13.18
N GLU A 188 -11.86 -0.64 -11.95
CA GLU A 188 -12.05 0.77 -11.58
C GLU A 188 -10.74 1.56 -11.60
N MET A 189 -9.70 1.06 -10.96
CA MET A 189 -8.39 1.73 -10.91
C MET A 189 -7.68 1.72 -12.29
N GLY A 190 -7.87 0.64 -13.05
CA GLY A 190 -7.31 0.48 -14.39
C GLY A 190 -5.80 0.67 -14.43
N GLY A 191 -5.30 1.46 -15.40
CA GLY A 191 -3.88 1.78 -15.58
C GLY A 191 -3.29 2.75 -14.54
N ASP A 192 -4.05 3.11 -13.51
CA ASP A 192 -3.54 3.92 -12.39
C ASP A 192 -3.00 3.07 -11.23
N ILE A 193 -3.12 1.75 -11.28
CA ILE A 193 -2.53 0.86 -10.27
C ILE A 193 -1.01 0.90 -10.40
N VAL A 194 -0.33 1.27 -9.31
CA VAL A 194 1.15 1.30 -9.24
C VAL A 194 1.71 0.30 -8.23
N THR A 195 0.89 -0.17 -7.30
CA THR A 195 1.23 -1.18 -6.29
C THR A 195 0.10 -2.20 -6.19
N ALA A 196 0.44 -3.48 -6.08
CA ALA A 196 -0.53 -4.52 -5.76
C ALA A 196 -0.08 -5.30 -4.53
N HIS A 197 -0.86 -5.23 -3.45
CA HIS A 197 -0.67 -6.01 -2.23
C HIS A 197 -1.32 -7.38 -2.39
N LEU A 198 -0.51 -8.42 -2.25
CA LEU A 198 -0.90 -9.80 -2.49
C LEU A 198 -0.89 -10.61 -1.21
N SER A 199 -2.01 -11.22 -0.91
CA SER A 199 -2.22 -12.22 0.12
C SER A 199 -3.18 -13.28 -0.40
N ASP A 200 -3.25 -14.43 0.25
CA ASP A 200 -4.14 -15.53 -0.14
C ASP A 200 -5.15 -15.84 0.97
N ILE A 201 -6.10 -16.70 0.67
CA ILE A 201 -7.12 -17.17 1.60
C ILE A 201 -7.23 -18.68 1.45
N ASP A 202 -7.27 -19.40 2.56
CA ASP A 202 -7.47 -20.85 2.54
C ASP A 202 -8.95 -21.24 2.34
N GLU A 203 -9.23 -22.51 2.22
CA GLU A 203 -10.58 -23.08 2.03
C GLU A 203 -11.55 -22.72 3.18
N ASN A 204 -11.03 -22.36 4.35
CA ASN A 204 -11.81 -21.98 5.53
C ASN A 204 -12.00 -20.45 5.65
N GLY A 205 -11.51 -19.68 4.70
CA GLY A 205 -11.59 -18.23 4.71
C GLY A 205 -10.52 -17.54 5.56
N LYS A 206 -9.48 -18.26 6.00
CA LYS A 206 -8.36 -17.70 6.77
C LYS A 206 -7.29 -17.16 5.83
N MET A 207 -6.73 -16.00 6.17
CA MET A 207 -5.62 -15.39 5.43
C MET A 207 -4.37 -16.26 5.51
N CYS A 208 -3.66 -16.36 4.40
CA CYS A 208 -2.40 -17.08 4.27
C CYS A 208 -1.51 -16.46 3.19
N LEU A 209 -0.33 -17.01 3.01
CA LEU A 209 0.62 -16.57 1.99
C LEU A 209 0.15 -16.94 0.58
N PRO A 210 0.42 -16.10 -0.45
CA PRO A 210 0.17 -16.42 -1.84
C PRO A 210 0.72 -17.78 -2.28
N GLY A 211 -0.14 -18.58 -2.92
CA GLY A 211 0.16 -19.95 -3.33
C GLY A 211 -0.07 -21.01 -2.26
N ARG A 212 -0.56 -20.63 -1.08
CA ARG A 212 -0.95 -21.53 0.02
C ARG A 212 -2.45 -21.66 0.19
N GLY A 213 -3.23 -20.92 -0.59
CA GLY A 213 -4.69 -20.88 -0.53
C GLY A 213 -5.35 -21.21 -1.87
N VAL A 214 -6.53 -20.62 -2.08
CA VAL A 214 -7.41 -20.91 -3.21
C VAL A 214 -7.46 -19.80 -4.26
N THR A 215 -6.67 -18.74 -4.11
CA THR A 215 -6.68 -17.62 -5.06
C THR A 215 -6.05 -18.02 -6.40
N ASP A 216 -6.76 -17.80 -7.49
CA ASP A 216 -6.16 -17.90 -8.82
C ASP A 216 -5.30 -16.65 -9.12
N PHE A 217 -4.05 -16.67 -8.68
CA PHE A 217 -3.10 -15.58 -8.97
C PHE A 217 -2.78 -15.45 -10.48
N LYS A 218 -3.00 -16.49 -11.28
CA LYS A 218 -2.85 -16.37 -12.73
C LYS A 218 -3.91 -15.40 -13.28
N GLU A 219 -5.15 -15.50 -12.80
CA GLU A 219 -6.21 -14.56 -13.16
C GLU A 219 -5.88 -13.14 -12.67
N VAL A 220 -5.52 -12.98 -11.40
CA VAL A 220 -5.19 -11.67 -10.80
C VAL A 220 -4.10 -10.96 -11.60
N LEU A 221 -2.97 -11.66 -11.85
CA LEU A 221 -1.83 -11.07 -12.55
C LEU A 221 -2.13 -10.82 -14.04
N SER A 222 -2.94 -11.69 -14.69
CA SER A 222 -3.36 -11.45 -16.08
C SER A 222 -4.22 -10.20 -16.20
N ARG A 223 -5.16 -9.98 -15.25
CA ARG A 223 -5.99 -8.76 -15.24
C ARG A 223 -5.16 -7.50 -15.02
N LEU A 224 -4.22 -7.53 -14.07
CA LEU A 224 -3.29 -6.42 -13.86
C LEU A 224 -2.50 -6.10 -15.13
N ARG A 225 -1.93 -7.13 -15.78
CA ARG A 225 -1.23 -6.97 -17.07
C ARG A 225 -2.14 -6.34 -18.14
N ASP A 226 -3.37 -6.81 -18.26
CA ASP A 226 -4.31 -6.34 -19.29
C ASP A 226 -4.75 -4.88 -19.07
N LYS A 227 -4.60 -4.37 -17.83
CA LYS A 227 -4.75 -2.95 -17.51
C LYS A 227 -3.47 -2.12 -17.69
N GLY A 228 -2.37 -2.74 -18.14
CA GLY A 228 -1.09 -2.07 -18.33
C GLY A 228 -0.29 -1.85 -17.07
N PHE A 229 -0.53 -2.66 -16.03
CA PHE A 229 0.22 -2.57 -14.77
C PHE A 229 1.72 -2.83 -14.98
N ASP A 230 2.55 -1.89 -14.53
CA ASP A 230 4.02 -1.95 -14.60
C ASP A 230 4.70 -1.71 -13.23
N GLY A 231 3.90 -1.58 -12.18
CA GLY A 231 4.33 -1.32 -10.80
C GLY A 231 4.91 -2.53 -10.06
N ALA A 232 4.82 -2.54 -8.75
CA ALA A 232 5.33 -3.61 -7.89
C ALA A 232 4.22 -4.53 -7.36
N LEU A 233 4.49 -5.83 -7.42
CA LEU A 233 3.72 -6.88 -6.76
C LEU A 233 4.35 -7.15 -5.40
N LEU A 234 3.69 -6.80 -4.32
CA LEU A 234 4.22 -6.89 -2.96
C LEU A 234 3.44 -7.90 -2.12
N LEU A 235 4.14 -8.84 -1.49
CA LEU A 235 3.50 -9.66 -0.46
C LEU A 235 3.18 -8.78 0.75
N GLU A 236 1.92 -8.77 1.17
CA GLU A 236 1.46 -8.14 2.40
C GLU A 236 0.50 -9.05 3.14
N VAL A 237 0.98 -9.62 4.23
CA VAL A 237 0.29 -10.55 5.12
C VAL A 237 0.46 -10.13 6.57
N TYR A 238 -0.31 -10.72 7.48
CA TYR A 238 -0.09 -10.48 8.90
C TYR A 238 0.88 -11.50 9.51
N LYS A 239 1.50 -11.15 10.62
CA LYS A 239 2.46 -12.01 11.35
C LYS A 239 1.94 -13.42 11.68
N ASN A 240 0.62 -13.61 11.74
CA ASN A 240 -0.01 -14.89 12.07
C ASN A 240 -0.39 -15.72 10.83
N ASP A 241 -0.19 -15.19 9.62
CA ASP A 241 -0.56 -15.85 8.36
C ASP A 241 0.54 -16.81 7.87
N PHE A 242 1.69 -16.80 8.54
CA PHE A 242 2.80 -17.73 8.34
C PHE A 242 3.55 -18.01 9.65
N LYS A 243 4.28 -19.13 9.72
CA LYS A 243 5.04 -19.53 10.91
C LYS A 243 6.52 -19.24 10.75
N GLU A 244 7.11 -19.79 9.70
CA GLU A 244 8.54 -19.72 9.43
C GLU A 244 8.82 -18.65 8.36
N PHE A 245 9.89 -17.88 8.54
CA PHE A 245 10.26 -16.83 7.60
C PHE A 245 10.53 -17.36 6.19
N ASN A 246 11.02 -18.59 6.04
CA ASN A 246 11.26 -19.19 4.73
C ASN A 246 9.97 -19.33 3.90
N GLU A 247 8.82 -19.52 4.55
CA GLU A 247 7.53 -19.59 3.86
C GLU A 247 7.20 -18.29 3.10
N LEU A 248 7.61 -17.13 3.65
CA LEU A 248 7.44 -15.82 3.02
C LEU A 248 8.28 -15.72 1.72
N PHE A 249 9.52 -16.21 1.75
CA PHE A 249 10.40 -16.20 0.57
C PHE A 249 10.00 -17.24 -0.48
N ASP A 250 9.50 -18.40 -0.07
CA ASP A 250 8.91 -19.40 -0.99
C ASP A 250 7.70 -18.80 -1.73
N SER A 251 6.84 -18.09 -1.00
CA SER A 251 5.68 -17.39 -1.59
C SER A 251 6.11 -16.26 -2.53
N LEU A 252 7.14 -15.49 -2.18
CA LEU A 252 7.70 -14.48 -3.08
C LEU A 252 8.23 -15.12 -4.37
N SER A 253 8.93 -16.24 -4.27
CA SER A 253 9.44 -16.99 -5.42
C SER A 253 8.30 -17.47 -6.32
N TYR A 254 7.23 -18.01 -5.73
CA TYR A 254 6.03 -18.42 -6.47
C TYR A 254 5.42 -17.27 -7.28
N ILE A 255 5.18 -16.11 -6.66
CA ILE A 255 4.64 -14.92 -7.33
C ILE A 255 5.61 -14.41 -8.41
N THR A 256 6.90 -14.39 -8.13
CA THR A 256 7.93 -13.94 -9.08
C THR A 256 7.94 -14.81 -10.33
N ASP A 257 7.88 -16.13 -10.19
CA ASP A 257 7.90 -17.05 -11.33
C ASP A 257 6.60 -17.00 -12.15
N LEU A 258 5.46 -16.79 -11.46
CA LEU A 258 4.20 -16.60 -12.12
C LEU A 258 4.14 -15.26 -12.89
N ALA A 259 4.63 -14.18 -12.28
CA ALA A 259 4.72 -12.87 -12.91
C ALA A 259 5.60 -12.89 -14.16
N LYS A 260 6.78 -13.52 -14.11
CA LYS A 260 7.63 -13.71 -15.30
C LYS A 260 6.88 -14.38 -16.45
N LYS A 261 6.11 -15.42 -16.17
CA LYS A 261 5.33 -16.15 -17.20
C LYS A 261 4.22 -15.32 -17.83
N ILE A 262 3.67 -14.35 -17.08
CA ILE A 262 2.50 -13.55 -17.51
C ILE A 262 2.93 -12.24 -18.18
N PHE A 263 3.93 -11.53 -17.64
CA PHE A 263 4.29 -10.20 -18.10
C PHE A 263 5.44 -10.18 -19.13
N LEU A 264 6.23 -11.27 -19.26
CA LEU A 264 7.32 -11.35 -20.23
C LEU A 264 6.93 -12.08 -21.54
N LYS A 265 5.65 -12.27 -21.77
CA LYS A 265 5.10 -12.73 -23.04
C LYS A 265 4.73 -11.51 -23.88
#